data_3e8ddc774aa1e187be0efeb853f89077
#
_entry.id   3e8ddc774aa1e187be0efeb853f89077
#
_cell.length_a   1.000
_cell.length_b   1.000
_cell.length_c   1.000
_cell.angle_alpha   90.00
_cell.angle_beta   90.00
_cell.angle_gamma   90.00
#
_symmetry.space_group_name_H-M   'P 1'
#
loop_
_entity.id
_entity.type
_entity.pdbx_description
1 polymer ?
#
loop_
_entity_poly.entity_id
_entity_poly.type
_entity_poly.pdbx_seq_one_letter_code
_entity_poly.pdbx_strand_id
1 'polypeptide(L)'
;MESIIALIKGMGIFHLQWGQAVMIAVSLLLLWLAISRKFEPLLLLPIGFGGLLSNIPEAGLAMTALENLLHLGSPEQIAVIAAQLGVSPDIAAIKTALNSAPISMINQLEALSIDMGYSAGILALFYKVAISYGIAPLVIFMGVGAMTDFGPLLANPKTLLLGAAAQFGIFATVLGALALNYFGIIEFTLPQAASIGIIGGADGPTAIYLTSKLAPELLGAIAVAAYSYMALVPLIQPPIMKALTTEEERKIRMTQMRHVSNREKVLFPVILLLLVGLLLPDAAPLLGMFCFGNLMRVSGVVERLSDTTQNALINIVTIVLGLSVGSKLIADKFLQPQTLGILILGVIAFGIGTGSGVLMAKLMNKFSKNKINPLIGSAGVSAVPMAARVSNKIGLEADNQNFLLMHAMGPNVAGVIGSAIAAGVMLKYVGTLM
;
A
#
# COMPACT_ATOMS: atom_id res chain seq x y z
N MET A 1 -42.70 15.07 25.38
CA MET A 1 -41.97 13.85 25.86
C MET A 1 -41.59 12.93 24.73
N GLU A 2 -42.47 12.65 23.79
CA GLU A 2 -42.16 11.77 22.62
C GLU A 2 -40.98 12.23 21.77
N SER A 3 -40.88 13.55 21.51
CA SER A 3 -39.76 14.11 20.74
C SER A 3 -38.40 13.98 21.44
N ILE A 4 -38.36 14.05 22.77
CA ILE A 4 -37.11 13.84 23.56
C ILE A 4 -36.76 12.37 23.59
N ILE A 5 -37.72 11.46 23.71
CA ILE A 5 -37.50 10.02 23.64
C ILE A 5 -37.01 9.61 22.25
N ALA A 6 -37.59 10.18 21.18
CA ALA A 6 -37.13 9.97 19.82
C ALA A 6 -35.70 10.47 19.60
N LEU A 7 -35.37 11.66 20.13
CA LEU A 7 -33.99 12.18 20.09
C LEU A 7 -33.02 11.27 20.82
N ILE A 8 -33.36 10.81 22.03
CA ILE A 8 -32.51 9.90 22.81
C ILE A 8 -32.34 8.57 22.08
N LYS A 9 -33.41 7.99 21.56
CA LYS A 9 -33.36 6.73 20.78
C LYS A 9 -32.52 6.88 19.49
N GLY A 10 -32.45 8.05 18.90
CA GLY A 10 -31.63 8.33 17.72
C GLY A 10 -30.14 8.58 18.04
N MET A 11 -29.73 8.59 19.31
CA MET A 11 -28.31 8.78 19.65
C MET A 11 -27.51 7.53 19.31
N GLY A 12 -26.43 7.68 18.56
CA GLY A 12 -25.57 6.59 18.12
C GLY A 12 -25.02 5.71 19.26
N ILE A 13 -24.91 6.23 20.48
CA ILE A 13 -24.41 5.49 21.65
C ILE A 13 -25.31 4.26 21.99
N PHE A 14 -26.62 4.37 21.72
CA PHE A 14 -27.55 3.25 21.98
C PHE A 14 -27.53 2.20 20.86
N HIS A 15 -26.91 2.51 19.73
CA HIS A 15 -26.75 1.63 18.58
C HIS A 15 -25.32 1.08 18.43
N LEU A 16 -24.45 1.41 19.42
CA LEU A 16 -23.05 0.99 19.40
C LEU A 16 -22.92 -0.54 19.54
N GLN A 17 -22.49 -1.19 18.48
CA GLN A 17 -22.18 -2.61 18.47
C GLN A 17 -20.78 -2.88 19.01
N TRP A 18 -20.55 -4.09 19.57
CA TRP A 18 -19.25 -4.48 20.09
C TRP A 18 -18.12 -4.36 19.04
N GLY A 19 -18.38 -4.79 17.80
CA GLY A 19 -17.41 -4.67 16.71
C GLY A 19 -17.00 -3.22 16.42
N GLN A 20 -17.98 -2.29 16.42
CA GLN A 20 -17.70 -0.86 16.25
C GLN A 20 -16.86 -0.31 17.39
N ALA A 21 -17.17 -0.69 18.65
CA ALA A 21 -16.39 -0.26 19.82
C ALA A 21 -14.92 -0.72 19.73
N VAL A 22 -14.69 -1.97 19.32
CA VAL A 22 -13.33 -2.49 19.07
C VAL A 22 -12.63 -1.71 17.96
N MET A 23 -13.30 -1.42 16.84
CA MET A 23 -12.70 -0.68 15.73
C MET A 23 -12.45 0.78 16.07
N ILE A 24 -13.28 1.41 16.91
CA ILE A 24 -13.01 2.74 17.48
C ILE A 24 -11.72 2.67 18.31
N ALA A 25 -11.56 1.67 19.17
CA ALA A 25 -10.34 1.50 19.96
C ALA A 25 -9.10 1.27 19.08
N VAL A 26 -9.21 0.45 18.03
CA VAL A 26 -8.15 0.27 17.02
C VAL A 26 -7.82 1.59 16.34
N SER A 27 -8.81 2.36 15.92
CA SER A 27 -8.62 3.65 15.28
C SER A 27 -7.92 4.66 16.19
N LEU A 28 -8.30 4.70 17.47
CA LEU A 28 -7.64 5.52 18.50
C LEU A 28 -6.19 5.07 18.74
N LEU A 29 -5.92 3.76 18.70
CA LEU A 29 -4.56 3.23 18.77
C LEU A 29 -3.72 3.69 17.58
N LEU A 30 -4.25 3.64 16.36
CA LEU A 30 -3.56 4.14 15.15
C LEU A 30 -3.25 5.63 15.26
N LEU A 31 -4.20 6.44 15.73
CA LEU A 31 -4.00 7.87 15.99
C LEU A 31 -2.91 8.10 17.04
N TRP A 32 -2.92 7.34 18.14
CA TRP A 32 -1.89 7.43 19.16
C TRP A 32 -0.52 7.05 18.63
N LEU A 33 -0.40 6.01 17.81
CA LEU A 33 0.86 5.62 17.16
C LEU A 33 1.35 6.74 16.23
N ALA A 34 0.47 7.33 15.43
CA ALA A 34 0.81 8.42 14.53
C ALA A 34 1.31 9.67 15.28
N ILE A 35 0.58 10.09 16.33
CA ILE A 35 0.83 11.35 17.05
C ILE A 35 1.97 11.20 18.05
N SER A 36 1.89 10.19 18.94
CA SER A 36 2.81 10.05 20.08
C SER A 36 4.10 9.33 19.69
N ARG A 37 4.01 8.32 18.81
CA ARG A 37 5.14 7.52 18.36
C ARG A 37 5.72 7.99 17.03
N LYS A 38 5.07 8.93 16.35
CA LYS A 38 5.45 9.46 15.03
C LYS A 38 5.64 8.37 13.97
N PHE A 39 4.82 7.31 14.06
CA PHE A 39 4.81 6.22 13.09
C PHE A 39 4.07 6.68 11.84
N GLU A 40 4.80 6.91 10.74
CA GLU A 40 4.30 7.35 9.44
C GLU A 40 3.08 8.29 9.53
N PRO A 41 3.23 9.46 10.23
CA PRO A 41 2.09 10.28 10.63
C PRO A 41 1.29 10.83 9.46
N LEU A 42 1.93 11.03 8.30
CA LEU A 42 1.26 11.56 7.10
C LEU A 42 0.15 10.64 6.58
N LEU A 43 0.27 9.34 6.79
CA LEU A 43 -0.71 8.35 6.33
C LEU A 43 -1.52 7.75 7.48
N LEU A 44 -0.84 7.38 8.57
CA LEU A 44 -1.50 6.68 9.68
C LEU A 44 -2.55 7.56 10.40
N LEU A 45 -2.29 8.88 10.44
CA LEU A 45 -3.24 9.83 11.05
C LEU A 45 -4.57 9.91 10.27
N PRO A 46 -4.59 10.19 8.96
CA PRO A 46 -5.85 10.20 8.22
C PRO A 46 -6.50 8.81 8.12
N ILE A 47 -5.73 7.71 8.10
CA ILE A 47 -6.28 6.34 8.16
C ILE A 47 -6.99 6.11 9.49
N GLY A 48 -6.34 6.40 10.61
CA GLY A 48 -6.93 6.24 11.94
C GLY A 48 -8.18 7.12 12.13
N PHE A 49 -8.14 8.36 11.63
CA PHE A 49 -9.29 9.26 11.70
C PHE A 49 -10.45 8.79 10.80
N GLY A 50 -10.16 8.32 9.58
CA GLY A 50 -11.16 7.70 8.71
C GLY A 50 -11.80 6.46 9.32
N GLY A 51 -10.99 5.61 9.99
CA GLY A 51 -11.49 4.45 10.75
C GLY A 51 -12.37 4.85 11.94
N LEU A 52 -12.01 5.93 12.63
CA LEU A 52 -12.86 6.48 13.70
C LEU A 52 -14.22 6.91 13.15
N LEU A 53 -14.23 7.73 12.07
CA LEU A 53 -15.45 8.24 11.45
C LEU A 53 -16.35 7.13 10.90
N SER A 54 -15.77 6.07 10.33
CA SER A 54 -16.53 4.97 9.72
C SER A 54 -17.23 4.07 10.74
N ASN A 55 -16.77 4.08 12.00
CA ASN A 55 -17.33 3.28 13.08
C ASN A 55 -18.23 4.07 14.04
N ILE A 56 -18.51 5.36 13.75
CA ILE A 56 -19.54 6.11 14.49
C ILE A 56 -20.92 5.55 14.11
N PRO A 57 -21.68 4.98 15.08
CA PRO A 57 -22.98 4.40 14.80
C PRO A 57 -23.94 5.43 14.19
N GLU A 58 -24.78 5.01 13.27
CA GLU A 58 -25.82 5.79 12.59
C GLU A 58 -25.31 6.99 11.77
N ALA A 59 -24.00 7.23 11.69
CA ALA A 59 -23.44 8.34 10.94
C ALA A 59 -23.44 8.14 9.41
N GLY A 60 -23.44 6.88 8.94
CA GLY A 60 -23.51 6.51 7.52
C GLY A 60 -22.34 7.01 6.65
N LEU A 61 -21.27 7.55 7.24
CA LEU A 61 -20.21 8.27 6.52
C LEU A 61 -19.43 7.41 5.54
N ALA A 62 -19.32 6.11 5.81
CA ALA A 62 -18.60 5.14 4.98
C ALA A 62 -19.53 4.26 4.12
N MET A 63 -20.82 4.40 4.26
CA MET A 63 -21.82 3.60 3.54
C MET A 63 -22.03 4.13 2.13
N THR A 64 -22.19 3.23 1.16
CA THR A 64 -22.63 3.57 -0.19
C THR A 64 -24.14 3.91 -0.19
N ALA A 65 -24.67 4.42 -1.29
CA ALA A 65 -26.12 4.69 -1.38
C ALA A 65 -26.95 3.43 -1.20
N LEU A 66 -26.48 2.31 -1.77
CA LEU A 66 -27.11 1.00 -1.62
C LEU A 66 -27.05 0.50 -0.17
N GLU A 67 -25.90 0.62 0.49
CA GLU A 67 -25.75 0.25 1.90
C GLU A 67 -26.64 1.11 2.82
N ASN A 68 -26.77 2.42 2.54
CA ASN A 68 -27.69 3.30 3.25
C ASN A 68 -29.17 2.91 3.02
N LEU A 69 -29.54 2.53 1.80
CA LEU A 69 -30.88 2.02 1.52
C LEU A 69 -31.13 0.72 2.29
N LEU A 70 -30.20 -0.22 2.33
CA LEU A 70 -30.36 -1.48 3.07
C LEU A 70 -30.46 -1.25 4.59
N HIS A 71 -29.88 -0.15 5.09
CA HIS A 71 -29.91 0.19 6.52
C HIS A 71 -31.16 0.97 6.94
N LEU A 72 -31.60 1.93 6.12
CA LEU A 72 -32.68 2.89 6.44
C LEU A 72 -33.95 2.72 5.59
N GLY A 73 -33.90 1.87 4.56
CA GLY A 73 -34.97 1.73 3.58
C GLY A 73 -36.21 1.04 4.12
N SER A 74 -37.34 1.35 3.49
CA SER A 74 -38.59 0.64 3.76
C SER A 74 -38.54 -0.80 3.27
N PRO A 75 -39.35 -1.71 3.84
CA PRO A 75 -39.43 -3.09 3.36
C PRO A 75 -39.74 -3.21 1.87
N GLU A 76 -40.50 -2.27 1.32
CA GLU A 76 -40.84 -2.20 -0.10
C GLU A 76 -39.61 -1.86 -0.96
N GLN A 77 -38.82 -0.89 -0.54
CA GLN A 77 -37.57 -0.49 -1.22
C GLN A 77 -36.53 -1.63 -1.20
N ILE A 78 -36.39 -2.30 -0.06
CA ILE A 78 -35.51 -3.47 0.10
C ILE A 78 -35.98 -4.62 -0.81
N ALA A 79 -37.33 -4.84 -0.94
CA ALA A 79 -37.88 -5.84 -1.82
C ALA A 79 -37.56 -5.56 -3.30
N VAL A 80 -37.52 -4.30 -3.73
CA VAL A 80 -37.10 -3.94 -5.09
C VAL A 80 -35.68 -4.34 -5.37
N ILE A 81 -34.76 -4.06 -4.43
CA ILE A 81 -33.33 -4.47 -4.55
C ILE A 81 -33.21 -6.00 -4.59
N ALA A 82 -33.96 -6.71 -3.71
CA ALA A 82 -33.99 -8.17 -3.68
C ALA A 82 -34.47 -8.77 -4.99
N ALA A 83 -35.53 -8.19 -5.57
CA ALA A 83 -36.10 -8.64 -6.86
C ALA A 83 -35.06 -8.48 -8.01
N GLN A 84 -34.29 -7.39 -8.03
CA GLN A 84 -33.23 -7.19 -9.03
C GLN A 84 -32.11 -8.23 -8.93
N LEU A 85 -31.83 -8.69 -7.71
CA LEU A 85 -30.81 -9.72 -7.43
C LEU A 85 -31.39 -11.15 -7.54
N GLY A 86 -32.71 -11.32 -7.66
CA GLY A 86 -33.38 -12.63 -7.71
C GLY A 86 -33.30 -13.40 -6.38
N VAL A 87 -33.26 -12.69 -5.23
CA VAL A 87 -33.16 -13.27 -3.88
C VAL A 87 -34.35 -12.85 -3.01
N SER A 88 -34.51 -13.52 -1.86
CA SER A 88 -35.51 -13.11 -0.87
C SER A 88 -35.24 -11.71 -0.32
N PRO A 89 -36.25 -10.92 0.10
CA PRO A 89 -36.09 -9.58 0.66
C PRO A 89 -35.55 -9.61 2.10
N ASP A 90 -34.52 -10.40 2.33
CA ASP A 90 -33.76 -10.49 3.56
C ASP A 90 -32.40 -9.84 3.37
N ILE A 91 -31.96 -8.99 4.30
CA ILE A 91 -30.71 -8.23 4.20
C ILE A 91 -29.50 -9.15 4.11
N ALA A 92 -29.51 -10.30 4.81
CA ALA A 92 -28.41 -11.26 4.76
C ALA A 92 -28.30 -11.92 3.39
N ALA A 93 -29.45 -12.32 2.79
CA ALA A 93 -29.52 -12.88 1.44
C ALA A 93 -29.05 -11.88 0.38
N ILE A 94 -29.48 -10.61 0.50
CA ILE A 94 -29.05 -9.52 -0.39
C ILE A 94 -27.53 -9.30 -0.29
N LYS A 95 -26.97 -9.18 0.93
CA LYS A 95 -25.53 -9.02 1.14
C LYS A 95 -24.72 -10.17 0.56
N THR A 96 -25.20 -11.40 0.72
CA THR A 96 -24.55 -12.58 0.13
C THR A 96 -24.56 -12.54 -1.40
N ALA A 97 -25.69 -12.18 -2.00
CA ALA A 97 -25.82 -12.04 -3.45
C ALA A 97 -24.92 -10.91 -4.00
N LEU A 98 -24.80 -9.78 -3.29
CA LEU A 98 -23.95 -8.68 -3.68
C LEU A 98 -22.46 -9.06 -3.73
N ASN A 99 -22.00 -9.96 -2.86
CA ASN A 99 -20.60 -10.42 -2.86
C ASN A 99 -20.22 -11.18 -4.15
N SER A 100 -21.19 -11.79 -4.82
CA SER A 100 -21.00 -12.54 -6.08
C SER A 100 -21.54 -11.81 -7.31
N ALA A 101 -22.17 -10.63 -7.13
CA ALA A 101 -22.79 -9.89 -8.21
C ALA A 101 -21.74 -9.22 -9.11
N PRO A 102 -21.96 -9.18 -10.45
CA PRO A 102 -21.12 -8.41 -11.36
C PRO A 102 -21.10 -6.93 -11.01
N ILE A 103 -19.97 -6.25 -11.23
CA ILE A 103 -19.81 -4.80 -10.96
C ILE A 103 -20.88 -3.96 -11.68
N SER A 104 -21.28 -4.35 -12.88
CA SER A 104 -22.35 -3.69 -13.61
C SER A 104 -23.69 -3.71 -12.86
N MET A 105 -24.04 -4.84 -12.25
CA MET A 105 -25.23 -4.99 -11.42
C MET A 105 -25.14 -4.11 -10.16
N ILE A 106 -24.00 -4.13 -9.47
CA ILE A 106 -23.77 -3.27 -8.28
C ILE A 106 -23.95 -1.80 -8.65
N ASN A 107 -23.40 -1.36 -9.78
CA ASN A 107 -23.54 0.03 -10.23
C ASN A 107 -25.00 0.38 -10.58
N GLN A 108 -25.78 -0.54 -11.13
CA GLN A 108 -27.21 -0.33 -11.38
C GLN A 108 -27.99 -0.20 -10.08
N LEU A 109 -27.71 -1.04 -9.09
CA LEU A 109 -28.36 -0.99 -7.78
C LEU A 109 -27.98 0.29 -7.00
N GLU A 110 -26.73 0.74 -7.13
CA GLU A 110 -26.29 2.04 -6.58
C GLU A 110 -27.07 3.21 -7.21
N ALA A 111 -27.21 3.23 -8.55
CA ALA A 111 -27.97 4.26 -9.25
C ALA A 111 -29.45 4.23 -8.83
N LEU A 112 -30.05 3.05 -8.75
CA LEU A 112 -31.42 2.86 -8.29
C LEU A 112 -31.61 3.36 -6.85
N SER A 113 -30.63 3.13 -5.97
CA SER A 113 -30.67 3.61 -4.58
C SER A 113 -30.63 5.14 -4.52
N ILE A 114 -29.83 5.77 -5.40
CA ILE A 114 -29.79 7.23 -5.51
C ILE A 114 -31.13 7.79 -6.01
N ASP A 115 -31.73 7.16 -7.01
CA ASP A 115 -33.05 7.52 -7.53
C ASP A 115 -34.16 7.38 -6.46
N MET A 116 -34.00 6.45 -5.52
CA MET A 116 -34.87 6.29 -4.35
C MET A 116 -34.61 7.30 -3.22
N GLY A 117 -33.67 8.24 -3.40
CA GLY A 117 -33.37 9.33 -2.47
C GLY A 117 -32.25 9.06 -1.46
N TYR A 118 -31.52 7.96 -1.59
CA TYR A 118 -30.38 7.64 -0.73
C TYR A 118 -29.08 8.21 -1.31
N SER A 119 -28.21 8.73 -0.45
CA SER A 119 -26.92 9.26 -0.85
C SER A 119 -25.76 8.48 -0.22
N ALA A 120 -24.65 8.40 -0.91
CA ALA A 120 -23.44 7.84 -0.34
C ALA A 120 -22.83 8.79 0.70
N GLY A 121 -22.26 8.23 1.77
CA GLY A 121 -21.48 8.98 2.74
C GLY A 121 -20.20 9.57 2.14
N ILE A 122 -19.67 10.62 2.75
CA ILE A 122 -18.50 11.35 2.22
C ILE A 122 -17.26 10.46 2.09
N LEU A 123 -17.03 9.54 3.01
CA LEU A 123 -15.90 8.62 2.95
C LEU A 123 -16.07 7.58 1.84
N ALA A 124 -17.30 7.14 1.57
CA ALA A 124 -17.60 6.25 0.44
C ALA A 124 -17.35 6.95 -0.90
N LEU A 125 -17.67 8.24 -1.01
CA LEU A 125 -17.37 9.06 -2.19
C LEU A 125 -15.86 9.23 -2.37
N PHE A 126 -15.12 9.55 -1.30
CA PHE A 126 -13.66 9.62 -1.35
C PHE A 126 -13.06 8.28 -1.80
N TYR A 127 -13.53 7.16 -1.25
CA TYR A 127 -13.10 5.83 -1.66
C TYR A 127 -13.35 5.58 -3.15
N LYS A 128 -14.55 5.88 -3.63
CA LYS A 128 -14.93 5.69 -5.02
C LYS A 128 -14.02 6.47 -5.98
N VAL A 129 -13.79 7.75 -5.71
CA VAL A 129 -12.98 8.62 -6.57
C VAL A 129 -11.49 8.31 -6.44
N ALA A 130 -10.98 8.20 -5.22
CA ALA A 130 -9.54 8.09 -5.00
C ALA A 130 -9.01 6.68 -5.25
N ILE A 131 -9.73 5.64 -4.82
CA ILE A 131 -9.22 4.27 -4.79
C ILE A 131 -9.84 3.41 -5.88
N SER A 132 -11.17 3.36 -6.01
CA SER A 132 -11.81 2.45 -6.99
C SER A 132 -11.36 2.73 -8.42
N TYR A 133 -11.14 3.99 -8.77
CA TYR A 133 -10.55 4.38 -10.06
C TYR A 133 -9.02 4.31 -10.09
N GLY A 134 -8.35 4.05 -8.97
CA GLY A 134 -6.89 3.94 -8.87
C GLY A 134 -6.13 5.27 -9.00
N ILE A 135 -6.81 6.42 -8.92
CA ILE A 135 -6.20 7.74 -9.13
C ILE A 135 -5.19 8.07 -8.02
N ALA A 136 -5.58 7.91 -6.75
CA ALA A 136 -4.74 8.34 -5.64
C ALA A 136 -3.40 7.57 -5.56
N PRO A 137 -3.35 6.23 -5.67
CA PRO A 137 -2.07 5.52 -5.71
C PRO A 137 -1.17 5.98 -6.84
N LEU A 138 -1.72 6.22 -8.04
CA LEU A 138 -0.95 6.67 -9.20
C LEU A 138 -0.38 8.08 -9.00
N VAL A 139 -1.17 9.01 -8.44
CA VAL A 139 -0.70 10.38 -8.17
C VAL A 139 0.35 10.37 -7.05
N ILE A 140 0.21 9.53 -6.03
CA ILE A 140 1.25 9.37 -5.00
C ILE A 140 2.53 8.83 -5.63
N PHE A 141 2.44 7.85 -6.53
CA PHE A 141 3.59 7.32 -7.24
C PHE A 141 4.30 8.38 -8.08
N MET A 142 3.54 9.28 -8.71
CA MET A 142 4.09 10.46 -9.40
C MET A 142 4.83 11.38 -8.41
N GLY A 143 4.26 11.65 -7.26
CA GLY A 143 4.92 12.43 -6.19
C GLY A 143 6.21 11.79 -5.70
N VAL A 144 6.19 10.47 -5.46
CA VAL A 144 7.41 9.70 -5.09
C VAL A 144 8.45 9.79 -6.20
N GLY A 145 8.04 9.72 -7.48
CA GLY A 145 8.93 9.92 -8.62
C GLY A 145 9.58 11.30 -8.64
N ALA A 146 8.80 12.36 -8.36
CA ALA A 146 9.29 13.73 -8.28
C ALA A 146 10.27 13.94 -7.11
N MET A 147 10.13 13.19 -6.02
CA MET A 147 11.09 13.22 -4.89
C MET A 147 12.32 12.35 -5.11
N THR A 148 12.28 11.41 -6.05
CA THR A 148 13.33 10.40 -6.25
C THR A 148 14.47 10.95 -7.13
N ASP A 149 15.72 10.61 -6.77
CA ASP A 149 16.90 10.84 -7.60
C ASP A 149 17.43 9.52 -8.15
N PHE A 150 17.40 9.35 -9.47
CA PHE A 150 17.97 8.18 -10.16
C PHE A 150 19.51 8.22 -10.26
N GLY A 151 20.15 9.34 -9.90
CA GLY A 151 21.60 9.47 -9.97
C GLY A 151 22.37 8.32 -9.32
N PRO A 152 22.10 7.95 -8.07
CA PRO A 152 22.77 6.83 -7.40
C PRO A 152 22.61 5.48 -8.12
N LEU A 153 21.43 5.20 -8.67
CA LEU A 153 21.17 3.99 -9.45
C LEU A 153 21.95 3.99 -10.77
N LEU A 154 21.95 5.11 -11.48
CA LEU A 154 22.68 5.27 -12.74
C LEU A 154 24.21 5.25 -12.53
N ALA A 155 24.68 5.78 -11.40
CA ALA A 155 26.10 5.73 -11.04
C ALA A 155 26.59 4.30 -10.80
N ASN A 156 25.73 3.43 -10.24
CA ASN A 156 26.04 2.03 -9.98
C ASN A 156 24.88 1.11 -10.38
N PRO A 157 24.68 0.79 -11.67
CA PRO A 157 23.57 -0.02 -12.16
C PRO A 157 23.51 -1.44 -11.55
N LYS A 158 24.61 -1.96 -11.02
CA LYS A 158 24.64 -3.28 -10.35
C LYS A 158 23.71 -3.32 -9.13
N THR A 159 23.37 -2.17 -8.57
CA THR A 159 22.43 -2.05 -7.45
C THR A 159 21.00 -2.40 -7.82
N LEU A 160 20.65 -2.47 -9.12
CA LEU A 160 19.40 -3.04 -9.61
C LEU A 160 19.20 -4.48 -9.13
N LEU A 161 20.28 -5.28 -9.08
CA LEU A 161 20.22 -6.65 -8.61
C LEU A 161 19.86 -6.74 -7.12
N LEU A 162 20.25 -5.75 -6.32
CA LEU A 162 19.90 -5.69 -4.91
C LEU A 162 18.42 -5.37 -4.71
N GLY A 163 17.89 -4.42 -5.49
CA GLY A 163 16.45 -4.12 -5.50
C GLY A 163 15.63 -5.32 -5.99
N ALA A 164 16.06 -5.96 -7.08
CA ALA A 164 15.40 -7.16 -7.60
C ALA A 164 15.39 -8.31 -6.58
N ALA A 165 16.51 -8.55 -5.88
CA ALA A 165 16.59 -9.58 -4.85
C ALA A 165 15.67 -9.31 -3.67
N ALA A 166 15.52 -8.05 -3.27
CA ALA A 166 14.59 -7.68 -2.19
C ALA A 166 13.12 -7.96 -2.55
N GLN A 167 12.76 -7.94 -3.85
CA GLN A 167 11.41 -8.31 -4.29
C GLN A 167 11.10 -9.80 -4.09
N PHE A 168 12.09 -10.63 -3.78
CA PHE A 168 11.83 -12.01 -3.38
C PHE A 168 10.88 -12.10 -2.18
N GLY A 169 10.87 -11.09 -1.31
CA GLY A 169 9.89 -10.96 -0.23
C GLY A 169 8.45 -10.97 -0.73
N ILE A 170 8.15 -10.33 -1.87
CA ILE A 170 6.81 -10.31 -2.49
C ILE A 170 6.39 -11.73 -2.87
N PHE A 171 7.19 -12.41 -3.68
CA PHE A 171 6.84 -13.73 -4.20
C PHE A 171 6.83 -14.80 -3.11
N ALA A 172 7.75 -14.73 -2.14
CA ALA A 172 7.73 -15.62 -0.97
C ALA A 172 6.44 -15.46 -0.16
N THR A 173 5.90 -14.25 -0.06
CA THR A 173 4.65 -13.99 0.66
C THR A 173 3.43 -14.50 -0.10
N VAL A 174 3.41 -14.37 -1.43
CA VAL A 174 2.37 -15.03 -2.25
C VAL A 174 2.35 -16.53 -1.98
N LEU A 175 3.52 -17.18 -2.04
CA LEU A 175 3.64 -18.60 -1.75
C LEU A 175 3.25 -18.92 -0.30
N GLY A 176 3.60 -18.07 0.66
CA GLY A 176 3.18 -18.22 2.06
C GLY A 176 1.68 -18.16 2.25
N ALA A 177 0.99 -17.21 1.59
CA ALA A 177 -0.46 -17.10 1.62
C ALA A 177 -1.14 -18.32 0.98
N LEU A 178 -0.63 -18.77 -0.16
CA LEU A 178 -1.12 -20.00 -0.82
C LEU A 178 -0.85 -21.26 0.01
N ALA A 179 0.29 -21.31 0.72
CA ALA A 179 0.58 -22.41 1.64
C ALA A 179 -0.39 -22.44 2.82
N LEU A 180 -0.73 -21.30 3.42
CA LEU A 180 -1.76 -21.23 4.48
C LEU A 180 -3.11 -21.76 3.99
N ASN A 181 -3.49 -21.45 2.74
CA ASN A 181 -4.68 -21.98 2.10
C ASN A 181 -4.58 -23.50 1.88
N TYR A 182 -3.45 -23.97 1.34
CA TYR A 182 -3.22 -25.40 1.07
C TYR A 182 -3.29 -26.25 2.35
N PHE A 183 -2.76 -25.76 3.46
CA PHE A 183 -2.83 -26.44 4.76
C PHE A 183 -4.15 -26.25 5.50
N GLY A 184 -5.12 -25.51 4.95
CA GLY A 184 -6.43 -25.25 5.55
C GLY A 184 -6.37 -24.39 6.84
N ILE A 185 -5.29 -23.60 7.02
CA ILE A 185 -5.12 -22.74 8.20
C ILE A 185 -5.92 -21.45 8.03
N ILE A 186 -5.78 -20.79 6.88
CA ILE A 186 -6.54 -19.59 6.49
C ILE A 186 -6.79 -19.68 4.99
N GLU A 187 -8.04 -19.50 4.59
CA GLU A 187 -8.41 -19.52 3.17
C GLU A 187 -8.07 -18.20 2.50
N PHE A 188 -7.21 -18.27 1.50
CA PHE A 188 -6.89 -17.16 0.61
C PHE A 188 -7.01 -17.60 -0.84
N THR A 189 -7.76 -16.83 -1.62
CA THR A 189 -7.80 -17.00 -3.08
C THR A 189 -6.50 -16.51 -3.71
N LEU A 190 -6.24 -16.88 -4.98
CA LEU A 190 -5.05 -16.40 -5.68
C LEU A 190 -4.98 -14.86 -5.81
N PRO A 191 -6.06 -14.14 -6.13
CA PRO A 191 -6.08 -12.67 -6.09
C PRO A 191 -5.77 -12.10 -4.72
N GLN A 192 -6.30 -12.70 -3.66
CA GLN A 192 -6.00 -12.30 -2.29
C GLN A 192 -4.54 -12.56 -1.92
N ALA A 193 -3.99 -13.73 -2.28
CA ALA A 193 -2.59 -14.07 -2.06
C ALA A 193 -1.64 -13.10 -2.79
N ALA A 194 -1.95 -12.72 -4.05
CA ALA A 194 -1.20 -11.72 -4.80
C ALA A 194 -1.24 -10.34 -4.11
N SER A 195 -2.43 -9.93 -3.63
CA SER A 195 -2.63 -8.67 -2.91
C SER A 195 -1.90 -8.65 -1.57
N ILE A 196 -1.82 -9.77 -0.87
CA ILE A 196 -1.03 -9.90 0.38
C ILE A 196 0.46 -9.87 0.05
N GLY A 197 0.86 -10.57 -1.01
CA GLY A 197 2.26 -10.67 -1.41
C GLY A 197 2.96 -9.34 -1.61
N ILE A 198 2.28 -8.37 -2.22
CA ILE A 198 2.85 -7.06 -2.54
C ILE A 198 3.32 -6.28 -1.30
N ILE A 199 2.79 -6.58 -0.11
CA ILE A 199 3.23 -6.01 1.17
C ILE A 199 4.73 -6.24 1.39
N GLY A 200 5.25 -7.38 0.91
CA GLY A 200 6.66 -7.73 1.02
C GLY A 200 7.61 -6.77 0.29
N GLY A 201 7.11 -5.98 -0.65
CA GLY A 201 7.85 -4.89 -1.30
C GLY A 201 8.01 -3.66 -0.42
N ALA A 202 7.24 -3.52 0.65
CA ALA A 202 7.15 -2.34 1.51
C ALA A 202 6.81 -1.05 0.72
N ASP A 203 5.86 -1.17 -0.20
CA ASP A 203 5.40 -0.11 -1.09
C ASP A 203 3.88 0.08 -0.91
N GLY A 204 3.51 1.03 -0.06
CA GLY A 204 2.12 1.29 0.30
C GLY A 204 1.23 1.64 -0.89
N PRO A 205 1.59 2.62 -1.74
CA PRO A 205 0.81 2.97 -2.93
C PRO A 205 0.61 1.81 -3.89
N THR A 206 1.65 1.01 -4.16
CA THR A 206 1.56 -0.19 -5.00
C THR A 206 0.65 -1.23 -4.37
N ALA A 207 0.72 -1.43 -3.04
CA ALA A 207 -0.15 -2.35 -2.32
C ALA A 207 -1.63 -1.94 -2.45
N ILE A 208 -1.95 -0.66 -2.29
CA ILE A 208 -3.32 -0.16 -2.49
C ILE A 208 -3.77 -0.33 -3.94
N TYR A 209 -2.92 0.03 -4.91
CA TYR A 209 -3.26 -0.08 -6.33
C TYR A 209 -3.58 -1.53 -6.74
N LEU A 210 -2.71 -2.46 -6.38
CA LEU A 210 -2.90 -3.87 -6.70
C LEU A 210 -4.14 -4.44 -6.00
N THR A 211 -4.26 -4.21 -4.69
CA THR A 211 -5.38 -4.73 -3.88
C THR A 211 -6.71 -4.17 -4.32
N SER A 212 -6.78 -2.90 -4.71
CA SER A 212 -8.02 -2.29 -5.23
C SER A 212 -8.53 -2.97 -6.50
N LYS A 213 -7.66 -3.64 -7.25
CA LYS A 213 -7.97 -4.35 -8.50
C LYS A 213 -8.26 -5.85 -8.27
N LEU A 214 -7.50 -6.50 -7.40
CA LEU A 214 -7.53 -7.95 -7.22
C LEU A 214 -8.35 -8.43 -6.02
N ALA A 215 -8.35 -7.69 -4.91
CA ALA A 215 -9.00 -8.08 -3.65
C ALA A 215 -9.48 -6.84 -2.84
N PRO A 216 -10.46 -6.07 -3.38
CA PRO A 216 -10.91 -4.83 -2.74
C PRO A 216 -11.42 -5.01 -1.30
N GLU A 217 -11.92 -6.21 -0.97
CA GLU A 217 -12.40 -6.58 0.36
C GLU A 217 -11.29 -6.60 1.41
N LEU A 218 -10.05 -6.90 1.03
CA LEU A 218 -8.88 -6.92 1.92
C LEU A 218 -8.15 -5.57 2.00
N LEU A 219 -8.62 -4.55 1.28
CA LEU A 219 -7.89 -3.29 1.12
C LEU A 219 -7.58 -2.60 2.46
N GLY A 220 -8.52 -2.58 3.39
CA GLY A 220 -8.32 -1.99 4.71
C GLY A 220 -7.21 -2.67 5.50
N ALA A 221 -7.24 -3.99 5.57
CA ALA A 221 -6.23 -4.79 6.28
C ALA A 221 -4.85 -4.68 5.64
N ILE A 222 -4.78 -4.80 4.30
CA ILE A 222 -3.52 -4.72 3.55
C ILE A 222 -2.90 -3.32 3.64
N ALA A 223 -3.71 -2.26 3.55
CA ALA A 223 -3.20 -0.91 3.65
C ALA A 223 -2.65 -0.60 5.06
N VAL A 224 -3.37 -0.98 6.12
CA VAL A 224 -2.88 -0.83 7.49
C VAL A 224 -1.60 -1.63 7.70
N ALA A 225 -1.54 -2.87 7.21
CA ALA A 225 -0.33 -3.69 7.27
C ALA A 225 0.84 -3.00 6.55
N ALA A 226 0.67 -2.64 5.27
CA ALA A 226 1.73 -2.07 4.45
C ALA A 226 2.31 -0.78 5.06
N TYR A 227 1.46 0.15 5.50
CA TYR A 227 1.93 1.41 6.08
C TYR A 227 2.48 1.25 7.50
N SER A 228 1.92 0.34 8.31
CA SER A 228 2.49 0.02 9.62
C SER A 228 3.89 -0.56 9.50
N TYR A 229 4.12 -1.44 8.52
CA TYR A 229 5.46 -2.01 8.31
C TYR A 229 6.46 -1.00 7.75
N MET A 230 6.03 -0.09 6.88
CA MET A 230 6.87 1.03 6.47
C MET A 230 7.34 1.84 7.69
N ALA A 231 6.44 2.12 8.63
CA ALA A 231 6.78 2.81 9.88
C ALA A 231 7.71 2.00 10.79
N LEU A 232 7.61 0.67 10.75
CA LEU A 232 8.42 -0.24 11.56
C LEU A 232 9.78 -0.62 10.92
N VAL A 233 10.09 -0.13 9.72
CA VAL A 233 11.39 -0.33 9.05
C VAL A 233 12.58 -0.12 9.98
N PRO A 234 12.66 0.99 10.77
CA PRO A 234 13.79 1.22 11.67
C PRO A 234 13.91 0.22 12.82
N LEU A 235 12.86 -0.56 13.10
CA LEU A 235 12.84 -1.60 14.16
C LEU A 235 13.09 -2.99 13.58
N ILE A 236 12.52 -3.31 12.42
CA ILE A 236 12.56 -4.66 11.82
C ILE A 236 13.88 -4.91 11.09
N GLN A 237 14.39 -3.93 10.34
CA GLN A 237 15.60 -4.12 9.53
C GLN A 237 16.88 -4.30 10.36
N PRO A 238 17.20 -3.50 11.39
CA PRO A 238 18.48 -3.57 12.07
C PRO A 238 18.84 -4.95 12.64
N PRO A 239 17.94 -5.68 13.33
CA PRO A 239 18.24 -7.03 13.82
C PRO A 239 18.61 -7.98 12.69
N ILE A 240 17.86 -7.94 11.58
CA ILE A 240 18.09 -8.82 10.41
C ILE A 240 19.43 -8.49 9.76
N MET A 241 19.71 -7.21 9.56
CA MET A 241 20.98 -6.74 8.98
C MET A 241 22.17 -7.15 9.83
N LYS A 242 22.07 -6.96 11.16
CA LYS A 242 23.14 -7.35 12.10
C LYS A 242 23.35 -8.86 12.17
N ALA A 243 22.27 -9.65 12.09
CA ALA A 243 22.34 -11.11 12.10
C ALA A 243 22.98 -11.68 10.81
N LEU A 244 22.75 -11.02 9.67
CA LEU A 244 23.24 -11.51 8.37
C LEU A 244 24.61 -10.91 7.97
N THR A 245 25.17 -9.97 8.71
CA THR A 245 26.45 -9.33 8.38
C THR A 245 27.43 -9.40 9.54
N THR A 246 28.70 -9.60 9.24
CA THR A 246 29.78 -9.48 10.22
C THR A 246 30.14 -8.02 10.46
N GLU A 247 30.83 -7.74 11.56
CA GLU A 247 31.30 -6.37 11.86
C GLU A 247 32.25 -5.84 10.78
N GLU A 248 33.13 -6.68 10.26
CA GLU A 248 34.04 -6.33 9.18
C GLU A 248 33.30 -6.00 7.89
N GLU A 249 32.26 -6.77 7.54
CA GLU A 249 31.42 -6.49 6.37
C GLU A 249 30.71 -5.14 6.50
N ARG A 250 30.25 -4.77 7.70
CA ARG A 250 29.59 -3.49 7.96
C ARG A 250 30.55 -2.30 7.87
N LYS A 251 31.84 -2.51 8.08
CA LYS A 251 32.91 -1.48 7.97
C LYS A 251 33.40 -1.27 6.54
N ILE A 252 32.93 -2.05 5.54
CA ILE A 252 33.31 -1.83 4.16
C ILE A 252 32.90 -0.43 3.71
N ARG A 253 33.88 0.41 3.39
CA ARG A 253 33.64 1.75 2.86
C ARG A 253 33.43 1.68 1.37
N MET A 254 32.39 2.38 0.90
CA MET A 254 32.07 2.43 -0.52
C MET A 254 32.92 3.45 -1.25
N THR A 255 33.36 3.12 -2.46
CA THR A 255 34.09 4.06 -3.33
C THR A 255 33.15 5.18 -3.81
N GLN A 256 33.71 6.35 -4.07
CA GLN A 256 32.97 7.47 -4.61
C GLN A 256 32.24 7.08 -5.90
N MET A 257 30.96 7.46 -6.02
CA MET A 257 30.18 7.20 -7.20
C MET A 257 30.65 8.04 -8.39
N ARG A 258 30.51 7.50 -9.62
CA ARG A 258 30.78 8.28 -10.82
C ARG A 258 29.79 9.45 -10.95
N HIS A 259 30.22 10.49 -11.61
CA HIS A 259 29.32 11.58 -12.00
C HIS A 259 28.33 11.09 -13.06
N VAL A 260 27.05 11.44 -12.89
CA VAL A 260 25.96 11.12 -13.82
C VAL A 260 25.56 12.42 -14.52
N SER A 261 25.56 12.41 -15.85
CA SER A 261 25.20 13.58 -16.65
C SER A 261 23.67 13.85 -16.59
N ASN A 262 23.27 15.11 -16.81
CA ASN A 262 21.86 15.47 -16.89
C ASN A 262 21.14 14.74 -18.02
N ARG A 263 21.84 14.46 -19.13
CA ARG A 263 21.25 13.69 -20.24
C ARG A 263 20.90 12.26 -19.82
N GLU A 264 21.77 11.58 -19.07
CA GLU A 264 21.48 10.25 -18.54
C GLU A 264 20.27 10.29 -17.59
N LYS A 265 20.17 11.29 -16.72
CA LYS A 265 19.04 11.45 -15.78
C LYS A 265 17.72 11.68 -16.49
N VAL A 266 17.69 12.45 -17.58
CA VAL A 266 16.47 12.73 -18.36
C VAL A 266 16.07 11.54 -19.24
N LEU A 267 17.03 10.86 -19.88
CA LEU A 267 16.73 9.73 -20.75
C LEU A 267 16.30 8.48 -20.00
N PHE A 268 16.83 8.26 -18.82
CA PHE A 268 16.60 7.03 -18.05
C PHE A 268 15.12 6.75 -17.78
N PRO A 269 14.30 7.66 -17.20
CA PRO A 269 12.89 7.39 -16.93
C PRO A 269 12.10 7.12 -18.21
N VAL A 270 12.45 7.76 -19.33
CA VAL A 270 11.79 7.55 -20.64
C VAL A 270 12.12 6.16 -21.17
N ILE A 271 13.42 5.79 -21.18
CA ILE A 271 13.86 4.46 -21.65
C ILE A 271 13.29 3.36 -20.75
N LEU A 272 13.31 3.56 -19.44
CA LEU A 272 12.75 2.60 -18.47
C LEU A 272 11.25 2.37 -18.73
N LEU A 273 10.47 3.45 -18.90
CA LEU A 273 9.05 3.35 -19.18
C LEU A 273 8.78 2.63 -20.49
N LEU A 274 9.50 2.99 -21.57
CA LEU A 274 9.33 2.35 -22.87
C LEU A 274 9.70 0.87 -22.82
N LEU A 275 10.83 0.53 -22.20
CA LEU A 275 11.27 -0.86 -22.09
C LEU A 275 10.26 -1.71 -21.31
N VAL A 276 9.89 -1.26 -20.11
CA VAL A 276 8.98 -2.04 -19.26
C VAL A 276 7.55 -2.00 -19.79
N GLY A 277 7.05 -0.83 -20.22
CA GLY A 277 5.69 -0.69 -20.71
C GLY A 277 5.41 -1.47 -22.00
N LEU A 278 6.40 -1.63 -22.88
CA LEU A 278 6.26 -2.47 -24.08
C LEU A 278 6.33 -3.97 -23.76
N LEU A 279 7.10 -4.37 -22.74
CA LEU A 279 7.20 -5.77 -22.33
C LEU A 279 6.06 -6.20 -21.39
N LEU A 280 5.61 -5.29 -20.53
CA LEU A 280 4.61 -5.53 -19.48
C LEU A 280 3.68 -4.32 -19.35
N PRO A 281 2.67 -4.18 -20.24
CA PRO A 281 1.77 -3.03 -20.25
C PRO A 281 1.05 -2.78 -18.92
N ASP A 282 0.74 -3.83 -18.16
CA ASP A 282 0.05 -3.72 -16.87
C ASP A 282 0.88 -3.01 -15.78
N ALA A 283 2.21 -2.92 -15.94
CA ALA A 283 3.08 -2.12 -15.07
C ALA A 283 3.12 -0.62 -15.47
N ALA A 284 2.71 -0.29 -16.70
CA ALA A 284 2.84 1.06 -17.24
C ALA A 284 2.11 2.15 -16.43
N PRO A 285 0.92 1.92 -15.83
CA PRO A 285 0.26 2.96 -15.05
C PRO A 285 1.10 3.41 -13.84
N LEU A 286 1.58 2.49 -13.02
CA LEU A 286 2.42 2.81 -11.84
C LEU A 286 3.78 3.38 -12.27
N LEU A 287 4.50 2.63 -13.11
CA LEU A 287 5.84 3.02 -13.54
C LEU A 287 5.83 4.30 -14.36
N GLY A 288 4.81 4.51 -15.19
CA GLY A 288 4.64 5.72 -16.00
C GLY A 288 4.48 6.96 -15.12
N MET A 289 3.66 6.90 -14.09
CA MET A 289 3.49 8.02 -13.16
C MET A 289 4.77 8.29 -12.36
N PHE A 290 5.47 7.25 -11.92
CA PHE A 290 6.77 7.37 -11.27
C PHE A 290 7.82 8.02 -12.18
N CYS A 291 7.95 7.55 -13.41
CA CYS A 291 8.86 8.10 -14.39
C CYS A 291 8.49 9.54 -14.77
N PHE A 292 7.19 9.84 -14.90
CA PHE A 292 6.73 11.20 -15.20
C PHE A 292 7.06 12.18 -14.07
N GLY A 293 6.81 11.79 -12.82
CA GLY A 293 7.21 12.60 -11.67
C GLY A 293 8.70 12.90 -11.66
N ASN A 294 9.53 11.88 -11.88
CA ASN A 294 10.97 12.05 -11.96
C ASN A 294 11.39 12.95 -13.16
N LEU A 295 10.78 12.75 -14.31
CA LEU A 295 11.08 13.55 -15.51
C LEU A 295 10.77 15.04 -15.28
N MET A 296 9.67 15.38 -14.59
CA MET A 296 9.38 16.77 -14.20
C MET A 296 10.52 17.37 -13.38
N ARG A 297 11.07 16.63 -12.45
CA ARG A 297 12.19 17.09 -11.60
C ARG A 297 13.48 17.27 -12.38
N VAL A 298 13.90 16.25 -13.17
CA VAL A 298 15.24 16.22 -13.77
C VAL A 298 15.31 17.04 -15.06
N SER A 299 14.17 17.38 -15.68
CA SER A 299 14.12 18.19 -16.89
C SER A 299 14.56 19.65 -16.68
N GLY A 300 14.33 20.18 -15.45
CA GLY A 300 14.66 21.57 -15.11
C GLY A 300 13.83 22.63 -15.83
N VAL A 301 12.78 22.25 -16.59
CA VAL A 301 11.94 23.18 -17.37
C VAL A 301 10.55 23.40 -16.79
N VAL A 302 10.16 22.57 -15.81
CA VAL A 302 8.82 22.60 -15.17
C VAL A 302 8.95 22.53 -13.64
N GLU A 303 9.86 23.26 -13.06
CA GLU A 303 10.15 23.26 -11.62
C GLU A 303 8.90 23.50 -10.77
N ARG A 304 8.01 24.42 -11.20
CA ARG A 304 6.75 24.67 -10.50
C ARG A 304 5.84 23.45 -10.43
N LEU A 305 5.77 22.64 -11.51
CA LEU A 305 4.96 21.42 -11.52
C LEU A 305 5.60 20.37 -10.61
N SER A 306 6.92 20.23 -10.69
CA SER A 306 7.67 19.33 -9.81
C SER A 306 7.48 19.69 -8.33
N ASP A 307 7.59 20.97 -7.96
CA ASP A 307 7.39 21.44 -6.60
C ASP A 307 5.95 21.20 -6.12
N THR A 308 4.96 21.54 -6.93
CA THR A 308 3.54 21.28 -6.61
C THR A 308 3.28 19.79 -6.40
N THR A 309 3.87 18.93 -7.26
CA THR A 309 3.65 17.49 -7.22
C THR A 309 4.25 16.86 -5.96
N GLN A 310 5.47 17.23 -5.60
CA GLN A 310 6.17 16.65 -4.45
C GLN A 310 5.76 17.23 -3.09
N ASN A 311 5.00 18.32 -3.07
CA ASN A 311 4.55 19.00 -1.84
C ASN A 311 3.01 19.05 -1.76
N ALA A 312 2.36 19.97 -2.46
CA ALA A 312 0.93 20.21 -2.30
C ALA A 312 0.07 19.03 -2.79
N LEU A 313 0.32 18.55 -4.01
CA LEU A 313 -0.51 17.51 -4.62
C LEU A 313 -0.43 16.18 -3.87
N ILE A 314 0.78 15.72 -3.55
CA ILE A 314 0.96 14.46 -2.82
C ILE A 314 0.30 14.52 -1.44
N ASN A 315 0.38 15.67 -0.75
CA ASN A 315 -0.24 15.85 0.56
C ASN A 315 -1.77 15.82 0.49
N ILE A 316 -2.37 16.53 -0.48
CA ILE A 316 -3.82 16.52 -0.70
C ILE A 316 -4.31 15.10 -0.97
N VAL A 317 -3.66 14.41 -1.90
CA VAL A 317 -4.05 13.05 -2.28
C VAL A 317 -3.83 12.07 -1.12
N THR A 318 -2.79 12.25 -0.31
CA THR A 318 -2.53 11.44 0.87
C THR A 318 -3.63 11.58 1.93
N ILE A 319 -4.17 12.78 2.14
CA ILE A 319 -5.31 13.00 3.05
C ILE A 319 -6.53 12.21 2.57
N VAL A 320 -6.89 12.39 1.30
CA VAL A 320 -8.07 11.71 0.71
C VAL A 320 -7.88 10.20 0.70
N LEU A 321 -6.69 9.72 0.33
CA LEU A 321 -6.36 8.30 0.34
C LEU A 321 -6.46 7.71 1.75
N GLY A 322 -5.86 8.37 2.74
CA GLY A 322 -5.86 7.89 4.12
C GLY A 322 -7.27 7.78 4.70
N LEU A 323 -8.10 8.82 4.51
CA LEU A 323 -9.51 8.79 4.91
C LEU A 323 -10.29 7.67 4.20
N SER A 324 -10.03 7.49 2.89
CA SER A 324 -10.65 6.43 2.08
C SER A 324 -10.27 5.02 2.55
N VAL A 325 -9.01 4.81 2.86
CA VAL A 325 -8.51 3.52 3.42
C VAL A 325 -9.12 3.31 4.80
N GLY A 326 -9.12 4.34 5.65
CA GLY A 326 -9.71 4.30 6.97
C GLY A 326 -11.19 3.90 6.94
N SER A 327 -11.94 4.31 5.90
CA SER A 327 -13.34 3.92 5.75
C SER A 327 -13.58 2.41 5.61
N LYS A 328 -12.55 1.64 5.30
CA LYS A 328 -12.61 0.16 5.21
C LYS A 328 -12.23 -0.55 6.52
N LEU A 329 -11.86 0.21 7.56
CA LEU A 329 -11.59 -0.32 8.90
C LEU A 329 -12.90 -0.53 9.68
N ILE A 330 -13.77 -1.39 9.16
CA ILE A 330 -15.03 -1.79 9.78
C ILE A 330 -14.91 -3.22 10.33
N ALA A 331 -15.65 -3.51 11.40
CA ALA A 331 -15.53 -4.75 12.15
C ALA A 331 -15.68 -6.00 11.29
N ASP A 332 -16.71 -6.05 10.44
CA ASP A 332 -17.04 -7.20 9.61
C ASP A 332 -15.92 -7.59 8.61
N LYS A 333 -15.06 -6.64 8.26
CA LYS A 333 -13.95 -6.86 7.31
C LYS A 333 -12.60 -6.96 8.01
N PHE A 334 -12.40 -6.19 9.09
CA PHE A 334 -11.10 -6.12 9.74
C PHE A 334 -10.90 -7.18 10.83
N LEU A 335 -11.96 -7.53 11.57
CA LEU A 335 -11.90 -8.53 12.64
C LEU A 335 -12.09 -9.97 12.10
N GLN A 336 -11.39 -10.29 11.01
CA GLN A 336 -11.38 -11.60 10.37
C GLN A 336 -10.06 -12.33 10.61
N PRO A 337 -10.03 -13.68 10.64
CA PRO A 337 -8.78 -14.45 10.72
C PRO A 337 -7.80 -14.10 9.62
N GLN A 338 -8.29 -13.75 8.43
CA GLN A 338 -7.49 -13.30 7.30
C GLN A 338 -6.64 -12.07 7.64
N THR A 339 -7.17 -11.11 8.40
CA THR A 339 -6.44 -9.91 8.82
C THR A 339 -5.22 -10.26 9.67
N LEU A 340 -5.37 -11.19 10.61
CA LEU A 340 -4.24 -11.67 11.41
C LEU A 340 -3.19 -12.38 10.54
N GLY A 341 -3.64 -13.21 9.59
CA GLY A 341 -2.77 -13.84 8.61
C GLY A 341 -1.99 -12.82 7.77
N ILE A 342 -2.66 -11.76 7.29
CA ILE A 342 -2.04 -10.65 6.55
C ILE A 342 -0.96 -9.96 7.38
N LEU A 343 -1.25 -9.66 8.65
CA LEU A 343 -0.30 -9.01 9.56
C LEU A 343 0.93 -9.89 9.81
N ILE A 344 0.78 -11.17 10.06
CA ILE A 344 1.91 -12.09 10.30
C ILE A 344 2.75 -12.25 9.01
N LEU A 345 2.08 -12.53 7.89
CA LEU A 345 2.75 -12.69 6.60
C LEU A 345 3.52 -11.44 6.19
N GLY A 346 2.98 -10.25 6.46
CA GLY A 346 3.63 -8.99 6.12
C GLY A 346 4.95 -8.77 6.87
N VAL A 347 5.02 -9.09 8.17
CA VAL A 347 6.28 -9.01 8.95
C VAL A 347 7.32 -9.97 8.39
N ILE A 348 6.91 -11.22 8.13
CA ILE A 348 7.79 -12.25 7.56
C ILE A 348 8.28 -11.83 6.18
N ALA A 349 7.38 -11.34 5.34
CA ALA A 349 7.67 -10.84 4.00
C ALA A 349 8.74 -9.77 3.98
N PHE A 350 8.56 -8.77 4.85
CA PHE A 350 9.48 -7.67 5.00
C PHE A 350 10.87 -8.14 5.48
N GLY A 351 10.87 -9.10 6.40
CA GLY A 351 12.11 -9.76 6.86
C GLY A 351 12.84 -10.50 5.74
N ILE A 352 12.10 -11.26 4.93
CA ILE A 352 12.64 -11.99 3.78
C ILE A 352 13.20 -11.02 2.73
N GLY A 353 12.46 -9.96 2.38
CA GLY A 353 12.92 -8.95 1.43
C GLY A 353 14.22 -8.27 1.87
N THR A 354 14.26 -7.84 3.14
CA THR A 354 15.48 -7.25 3.75
C THR A 354 16.66 -8.23 3.70
N GLY A 355 16.44 -9.47 4.13
CA GLY A 355 17.46 -10.51 4.16
C GLY A 355 17.97 -10.87 2.77
N SER A 356 17.08 -11.02 1.80
CA SER A 356 17.43 -11.35 0.41
C SER A 356 18.31 -10.29 -0.23
N GLY A 357 18.03 -9.00 0.00
CA GLY A 357 18.86 -7.91 -0.48
C GLY A 357 20.27 -7.94 0.12
N VAL A 358 20.40 -8.16 1.44
CA VAL A 358 21.69 -8.29 2.13
C VAL A 358 22.48 -9.50 1.61
N LEU A 359 21.82 -10.66 1.48
CA LEU A 359 22.46 -11.88 0.98
C LEU A 359 22.90 -11.75 -0.48
N MET A 360 22.12 -11.05 -1.33
CA MET A 360 22.52 -10.75 -2.69
C MET A 360 23.78 -9.88 -2.73
N ALA A 361 23.90 -8.85 -1.87
CA ALA A 361 25.10 -8.06 -1.79
C ALA A 361 26.32 -8.88 -1.38
N LYS A 362 26.15 -9.81 -0.44
CA LYS A 362 27.23 -10.77 -0.06
C LYS A 362 27.60 -11.71 -1.22
N LEU A 363 26.60 -12.19 -1.97
CA LEU A 363 26.81 -13.03 -3.14
C LEU A 363 27.60 -12.27 -4.22
N MET A 364 27.22 -11.02 -4.49
CA MET A 364 27.94 -10.16 -5.44
C MET A 364 29.41 -9.95 -5.03
N ASN A 365 29.67 -9.83 -3.73
CA ASN A 365 31.03 -9.67 -3.19
C ASN A 365 31.93 -10.90 -3.43
N LYS A 366 31.37 -12.10 -3.63
CA LYS A 366 32.14 -13.30 -3.98
C LYS A 366 32.71 -13.22 -5.41
N PHE A 367 32.03 -12.53 -6.31
CA PHE A 367 32.37 -12.45 -7.72
C PHE A 367 32.96 -11.08 -8.13
N SER A 368 32.96 -10.09 -7.20
CA SER A 368 33.45 -8.75 -7.48
C SER A 368 34.80 -8.47 -6.82
N LYS A 369 35.73 -7.86 -7.58
CA LYS A 369 36.99 -7.35 -7.03
C LYS A 369 36.76 -6.16 -6.10
N ASN A 370 35.81 -5.30 -6.45
CA ASN A 370 35.41 -4.14 -5.62
C ASN A 370 34.22 -4.55 -4.75
N LYS A 371 34.50 -4.75 -3.48
CA LYS A 371 33.46 -5.14 -2.51
C LYS A 371 32.51 -3.98 -2.24
N ILE A 372 31.23 -4.32 -2.14
CA ILE A 372 30.17 -3.40 -1.71
C ILE A 372 29.79 -3.70 -0.26
N ASN A 373 29.35 -2.69 0.47
CA ASN A 373 28.87 -2.91 1.82
C ASN A 373 27.51 -3.66 1.78
N PRO A 374 27.38 -4.85 2.38
CA PRO A 374 26.13 -5.62 2.30
C PRO A 374 24.92 -4.93 2.91
N LEU A 375 25.14 -3.95 3.81
CA LEU A 375 24.04 -3.19 4.41
C LEU A 375 23.19 -2.46 3.36
N ILE A 376 23.77 -2.00 2.23
CA ILE A 376 23.01 -1.30 1.21
C ILE A 376 21.95 -2.22 0.53
N GLY A 377 22.16 -3.54 0.56
CA GLY A 377 21.21 -4.52 0.04
C GLY A 377 19.86 -4.49 0.78
N SER A 378 19.87 -4.20 2.08
CA SER A 378 18.62 -4.07 2.86
C SER A 378 17.73 -2.92 2.37
N ALA A 379 18.31 -1.92 1.71
CA ALA A 379 17.57 -0.81 1.13
C ALA A 379 16.83 -1.18 -0.18
N GLY A 380 17.01 -2.40 -0.70
CA GLY A 380 16.28 -2.88 -1.88
C GLY A 380 14.78 -3.02 -1.70
N VAL A 381 14.25 -2.96 -0.48
CA VAL A 381 12.81 -2.79 -0.23
C VAL A 381 12.37 -1.37 -0.60
N SER A 382 11.13 -1.21 -1.07
CA SER A 382 10.64 0.05 -1.67
C SER A 382 10.30 1.15 -0.66
N ALA A 383 10.66 1.01 0.62
CA ALA A 383 10.43 2.03 1.65
C ALA A 383 11.40 3.22 1.49
N VAL A 384 11.11 4.09 0.54
CA VAL A 384 11.95 5.26 0.18
C VAL A 384 11.58 6.47 1.02
N PRO A 385 12.55 7.20 1.61
CA PRO A 385 14.00 6.89 1.73
C PRO A 385 14.37 6.18 3.03
N MET A 386 13.39 5.62 3.77
CA MET A 386 13.58 5.11 5.13
C MET A 386 14.57 3.95 5.19
N ALA A 387 14.46 2.97 4.30
CA ALA A 387 15.36 1.82 4.28
C ALA A 387 16.82 2.23 4.01
N ALA A 388 17.04 3.21 3.12
CA ALA A 388 18.38 3.76 2.88
C ALA A 388 18.95 4.49 4.12
N ARG A 389 18.11 5.20 4.87
CA ARG A 389 18.51 5.85 6.13
C ARG A 389 18.88 4.83 7.20
N VAL A 390 18.16 3.72 7.29
CA VAL A 390 18.48 2.63 8.23
C VAL A 390 19.82 1.98 7.87
N SER A 391 20.07 1.69 6.58
CA SER A 391 21.36 1.17 6.12
C SER A 391 22.52 2.10 6.48
N ASN A 392 22.33 3.41 6.27
CA ASN A 392 23.32 4.42 6.63
C ASN A 392 23.56 4.48 8.15
N LYS A 393 22.49 4.43 8.95
CA LYS A 393 22.60 4.45 10.41
C LYS A 393 23.44 3.27 10.93
N ILE A 394 23.17 2.07 10.46
CA ILE A 394 23.92 0.85 10.88
C ILE A 394 25.37 0.90 10.37
N GLY A 395 25.61 1.47 9.19
CA GLY A 395 26.96 1.71 8.68
C GLY A 395 27.76 2.65 9.57
N LEU A 396 27.16 3.78 10.00
CA LEU A 396 27.77 4.75 10.91
C LEU A 396 27.98 4.19 12.34
N GLU A 397 27.11 3.29 12.81
CA GLU A 397 27.30 2.58 14.08
C GLU A 397 28.55 1.68 14.04
N ALA A 398 28.88 1.11 12.88
CA ALA A 398 30.05 0.25 12.72
C ALA A 398 31.35 1.03 12.44
N ASP A 399 31.26 2.15 11.72
CA ASP A 399 32.36 3.05 11.41
C ASP A 399 31.82 4.47 11.16
N ASN A 400 32.15 5.42 12.01
CA ASN A 400 31.67 6.82 12.00
C ASN A 400 31.89 7.56 10.66
N GLN A 401 32.78 7.06 9.81
CA GLN A 401 33.11 7.65 8.51
C GLN A 401 32.44 6.89 7.34
N ASN A 402 31.63 5.88 7.63
CA ASN A 402 31.02 5.03 6.61
C ASN A 402 29.64 5.55 6.20
N PHE A 403 29.59 6.56 5.35
CA PHE A 403 28.38 7.17 4.84
C PHE A 403 27.81 6.34 3.68
N LEU A 404 26.77 5.55 3.95
CA LEU A 404 26.15 4.65 2.97
C LEU A 404 24.90 5.23 2.31
N LEU A 405 24.38 6.38 2.75
CA LEU A 405 23.07 6.89 2.31
C LEU A 405 22.93 6.95 0.79
N MET A 406 23.87 7.61 0.13
CA MET A 406 23.80 7.77 -1.34
C MET A 406 23.93 6.43 -2.06
N HIS A 407 24.73 5.51 -1.55
CA HIS A 407 24.91 4.18 -2.11
C HIS A 407 23.64 3.30 -1.90
N ALA A 408 22.98 3.44 -0.76
CA ALA A 408 21.75 2.74 -0.42
C ALA A 408 20.52 3.26 -1.19
N MET A 409 20.55 4.52 -1.66
CA MET A 409 19.49 5.06 -2.51
C MET A 409 19.37 4.34 -3.86
N GLY A 410 20.47 3.83 -4.43
CA GLY A 410 20.45 3.05 -5.67
C GLY A 410 19.54 1.81 -5.56
N PRO A 411 19.83 0.87 -4.65
CA PRO A 411 18.96 -0.28 -4.39
C PRO A 411 17.54 0.11 -3.99
N ASN A 412 17.37 1.19 -3.22
CA ASN A 412 16.07 1.64 -2.75
C ASN A 412 15.14 2.06 -3.90
N VAL A 413 15.69 2.83 -4.84
CA VAL A 413 14.98 3.21 -6.07
C VAL A 413 14.72 1.98 -6.98
N ALA A 414 15.69 1.07 -7.07
CA ALA A 414 15.51 -0.19 -7.79
C ALA A 414 14.37 -1.03 -7.20
N GLY A 415 14.17 -0.97 -5.87
CA GLY A 415 13.04 -1.59 -5.19
C GLY A 415 11.70 -1.06 -5.66
N VAL A 416 11.53 0.26 -5.78
CA VAL A 416 10.28 0.88 -6.26
C VAL A 416 9.95 0.44 -7.70
N ILE A 417 10.96 0.42 -8.56
CA ILE A 417 10.81 -0.09 -9.93
C ILE A 417 10.38 -1.57 -9.87
N GLY A 418 11.03 -2.35 -9.01
CA GLY A 418 10.76 -3.78 -8.84
C GLY A 418 9.35 -4.06 -8.33
N SER A 419 8.85 -3.31 -7.35
CA SER A 419 7.48 -3.46 -6.82
C SER A 419 6.42 -3.10 -7.87
N ALA A 420 6.64 -2.05 -8.67
CA ALA A 420 5.75 -1.67 -9.76
C ALA A 420 5.69 -2.75 -10.86
N ILE A 421 6.84 -3.34 -11.21
CA ILE A 421 6.92 -4.46 -12.15
C ILE A 421 6.23 -5.69 -11.58
N ALA A 422 6.48 -6.03 -10.31
CA ALA A 422 5.85 -7.17 -9.64
C ALA A 422 4.31 -7.02 -9.61
N ALA A 423 3.80 -5.83 -9.32
CA ALA A 423 2.36 -5.54 -9.39
C ALA A 423 1.81 -5.75 -10.80
N GLY A 424 2.51 -5.28 -11.83
CA GLY A 424 2.12 -5.50 -13.23
C GLY A 424 2.09 -6.99 -13.60
N VAL A 425 3.10 -7.76 -13.18
CA VAL A 425 3.14 -9.22 -13.37
C VAL A 425 1.95 -9.89 -12.70
N MET A 426 1.64 -9.51 -11.45
CA MET A 426 0.52 -10.08 -10.71
C MET A 426 -0.82 -9.74 -11.36
N LEU A 427 -1.02 -8.48 -11.80
CA LEU A 427 -2.23 -8.07 -12.52
C LEU A 427 -2.43 -8.88 -13.78
N LYS A 428 -1.35 -9.03 -14.58
CA LYS A 428 -1.40 -9.81 -15.82
C LYS A 428 -1.69 -11.28 -15.55
N TYR A 429 -0.92 -11.91 -14.66
CA TYR A 429 -1.02 -13.34 -14.39
C TYR A 429 -2.35 -13.71 -13.74
N VAL A 430 -2.74 -13.01 -12.69
CA VAL A 430 -4.01 -13.29 -11.97
C VAL A 430 -5.21 -12.92 -12.83
N GLY A 431 -5.16 -11.78 -13.54
CA GLY A 431 -6.24 -11.37 -14.45
C GLY A 431 -6.48 -12.31 -15.63
N THR A 432 -5.49 -13.12 -16.04
CA THR A 432 -5.68 -14.16 -17.07
C THR A 432 -6.25 -15.46 -16.52
N LEU A 433 -6.25 -15.66 -15.19
CA LEU A 433 -6.77 -16.86 -14.52
C LEU A 433 -8.17 -16.64 -13.91
N MET A 434 -8.64 -15.40 -13.88
CA MET A 434 -10.02 -15.02 -13.49
C MET A 434 -10.94 -15.02 -14.70
#